data_73e0c17a26a9fa95866c9baeb6919eb4
#
_entry.id   73e0c17a26a9fa95866c9baeb6919eb4
#
_cell.length_a   1.000
_cell.length_b   1.000
_cell.length_c   1.000
_cell.angle_alpha   90.00
_cell.angle_beta   90.00
_cell.angle_gamma   90.00
#
_symmetry.space_group_name_H-M   'P 1'
#
loop_
_entity.id
_entity.type
_entity.pdbx_description
1 polymer ?
#
loop_
_entity_poly.entity_id
_entity_poly.type
_entity_poly.pdbx_seq_one_letter_code
_entity_poly.pdbx_strand_id
1 'polypeptide(L)'
;ESFDSVKKRLARSLKEMNRSTKNGQVPEGDLVQAFVADSNAMAAAADPDWQEAMDEYLDHLKNLESAVASNNLEVVAHELRDLATRMKNCHREFK
;
A
#
# COMPACT_ATOMS: atom_id res chain seq x y z
N GLU A 1 15.15 -11.98 1.41
CA GLU A 1 15.00 -10.57 1.71
C GLU A 1 14.33 -10.38 3.09
N SER A 2 14.82 -9.46 3.90
CA SER A 2 14.29 -9.27 5.24
C SER A 2 12.97 -8.52 5.23
N PHE A 3 12.13 -8.80 6.22
CA PHE A 3 10.87 -8.10 6.42
C PHE A 3 11.07 -6.59 6.61
N ASP A 4 12.14 -6.22 7.32
CA ASP A 4 12.47 -4.81 7.53
C ASP A 4 12.76 -4.07 6.22
N SER A 5 13.46 -4.71 5.29
CA SER A 5 13.72 -4.12 3.98
C SER A 5 12.44 -3.88 3.20
N VAL A 6 11.53 -4.84 3.23
CA VAL A 6 10.23 -4.72 2.58
C VAL A 6 9.42 -3.58 3.19
N LYS A 7 9.40 -3.48 4.52
CA LYS A 7 8.69 -2.40 5.23
C LYS A 7 9.22 -1.02 4.85
N LYS A 8 10.54 -0.89 4.76
CA LYS A 8 11.16 0.39 4.39
C LYS A 8 10.80 0.79 2.96
N ARG A 9 10.79 -0.16 2.04
CA ARG A 9 10.40 0.11 0.66
C ARG A 9 8.93 0.51 0.56
N LEU A 10 8.06 -0.17 1.30
CA LEU A 10 6.64 0.16 1.34
C LEU A 10 6.42 1.58 1.83
N ALA A 11 7.09 1.96 2.92
CA ALA A 11 6.96 3.30 3.48
C ALA A 11 7.43 4.37 2.50
N ARG A 12 8.53 4.11 1.80
CA ARG A 12 9.07 5.04 0.80
C ARG A 12 8.11 5.20 -0.37
N SER A 13 7.62 4.08 -0.91
CA SER A 13 6.69 4.11 -2.04
C SER A 13 5.41 4.84 -1.68
N LEU A 14 4.88 4.58 -0.49
CA LEU A 14 3.66 5.23 -0.01
C LEU A 14 3.85 6.74 0.11
N LYS A 15 4.99 7.15 0.64
CA LYS A 15 5.33 8.58 0.77
C LYS A 15 5.38 9.27 -0.59
N GLU A 16 6.01 8.62 -1.57
CA GLU A 16 6.11 9.18 -2.92
C GLU A 16 4.75 9.24 -3.62
N MET A 17 3.93 8.21 -3.45
CA MET A 17 2.57 8.22 -4.01
C MET A 17 1.72 9.33 -3.39
N ASN A 18 1.82 9.52 -2.07
CA ASN A 18 1.12 10.61 -1.39
C ASN A 18 1.59 11.98 -1.89
N ARG A 19 2.87 12.12 -2.18
CA ARG A 19 3.41 13.36 -2.75
C ARG A 19 2.79 13.64 -4.12
N SER A 20 2.67 12.61 -4.96
CA SER A 20 2.04 12.75 -6.28
C SER A 20 0.60 13.25 -6.16
N THR A 21 -0.18 12.66 -5.25
CA THR A 21 -1.59 13.06 -5.08
C THR A 21 -1.71 14.47 -4.52
N LYS A 22 -0.81 14.89 -3.64
CA LYS A 22 -0.78 16.27 -3.13
C LYS A 22 -0.52 17.26 -4.25
N ASN A 23 0.23 16.86 -5.27
CA ASN A 23 0.51 17.70 -6.42
C ASN A 23 -0.58 17.59 -7.50
N GLY A 24 -1.67 16.90 -7.22
CA GLY A 24 -2.78 16.76 -8.15
C GLY A 24 -2.52 15.75 -9.26
N GLN A 25 -1.61 14.81 -9.03
CA GLN A 25 -1.23 13.81 -10.03
C GLN A 25 -1.45 12.39 -9.52
N VAL A 26 -1.90 11.52 -10.41
CA VAL A 26 -1.98 10.08 -10.13
C VAL A 26 -0.56 9.51 -10.18
N PRO A 27 -0.20 8.66 -9.20
CA PRO A 27 1.16 8.06 -9.18
C PRO A 27 1.50 7.30 -10.46
N GLU A 28 2.78 7.27 -10.80
CA GLU A 28 3.26 6.54 -11.96
C GLU A 28 3.03 5.04 -11.81
N GLY A 29 2.74 4.37 -12.93
CA GLY A 29 2.46 2.93 -12.94
C GLY A 29 3.59 2.10 -12.36
N ASP A 30 4.84 2.44 -12.65
CA ASP A 30 6.00 1.71 -12.15
C ASP A 30 6.10 1.77 -10.63
N LEU A 31 5.80 2.94 -10.06
CA LEU A 31 5.80 3.14 -8.60
C LEU A 31 4.69 2.31 -7.95
N VAL A 32 3.51 2.32 -8.55
CA VAL A 32 2.37 1.53 -8.06
C VAL A 32 2.69 0.04 -8.12
N GLN A 33 3.27 -0.44 -9.22
CA GLN A 33 3.64 -1.85 -9.36
C GLN A 33 4.68 -2.29 -8.34
N ALA A 34 5.66 -1.44 -8.05
CA ALA A 34 6.65 -1.72 -7.02
C ALA A 34 5.99 -1.84 -5.64
N PHE A 35 5.06 -0.95 -5.34
CA PHE A 35 4.30 -0.98 -4.10
C PHE A 35 3.45 -2.25 -3.99
N VAL A 36 2.81 -2.64 -5.08
CA VAL A 36 1.99 -3.87 -5.14
C VAL A 36 2.86 -5.09 -4.89
N ALA A 37 4.02 -5.17 -5.56
CA ALA A 37 4.93 -6.31 -5.40
C ALA A 37 5.42 -6.44 -3.95
N ASP A 38 5.81 -5.32 -3.34
CA ASP A 38 6.28 -5.32 -1.95
C ASP A 38 5.14 -5.64 -0.98
N SER A 39 3.92 -5.17 -1.27
CA SER A 39 2.74 -5.47 -0.45
C SER A 39 2.40 -6.96 -0.48
N ASN A 40 2.49 -7.58 -1.65
CA ASN A 40 2.27 -9.02 -1.79
C ASN A 40 3.35 -9.82 -1.06
N ALA A 41 4.60 -9.36 -1.09
CA ALA A 41 5.69 -9.99 -0.35
C ALA A 41 5.45 -9.91 1.15
N MET A 42 4.97 -8.77 1.64
CA MET A 42 4.62 -8.59 3.05
C MET A 42 3.50 -9.54 3.45
N ALA A 43 2.45 -9.64 2.65
CA ALA A 43 1.30 -10.51 2.92
C ALA A 43 1.72 -11.98 2.95
N ALA A 44 2.60 -12.40 2.05
CA ALA A 44 3.09 -13.77 1.98
C ALA A 44 3.94 -14.14 3.20
N ALA A 45 4.61 -13.15 3.79
CA ALA A 45 5.44 -13.36 4.98
C ALA A 45 4.68 -13.17 6.29
N ALA A 46 3.41 -12.76 6.22
CA ALA A 46 2.62 -12.47 7.42
C ALA A 46 2.25 -13.74 8.18
N ASP A 47 2.22 -13.59 9.50
CA ASP A 47 1.78 -14.64 10.41
C ASP A 47 0.31 -14.99 10.12
N PRO A 48 -0.12 -16.25 10.30
CA PRO A 48 -1.54 -16.61 10.14
C PRO A 48 -2.51 -15.74 10.96
N ASP A 49 -2.07 -15.25 12.11
CA ASP A 49 -2.90 -14.40 12.98
C ASP A 49 -3.24 -13.07 12.31
N TRP A 50 -2.46 -12.67 11.30
CA TRP A 50 -2.66 -11.40 10.59
C TRP A 50 -3.40 -11.58 9.27
N GLN A 51 -3.79 -12.80 8.94
CA GLN A 51 -4.32 -13.12 7.61
C GLN A 51 -5.56 -12.29 7.27
N GLU A 52 -6.48 -12.12 8.22
CA GLU A 52 -7.68 -11.33 7.99
C GLU A 52 -7.34 -9.87 7.68
N ALA A 53 -6.43 -9.29 8.47
CA ALA A 53 -5.99 -7.91 8.25
C ALA A 53 -5.26 -7.76 6.91
N MET A 54 -4.47 -8.78 6.53
CA MET A 54 -3.78 -8.77 5.24
C MET A 54 -4.75 -8.89 4.07
N ASP A 55 -5.79 -9.71 4.21
CA ASP A 55 -6.80 -9.86 3.16
C ASP A 55 -7.52 -8.53 2.90
N GLU A 56 -7.87 -7.80 3.96
CA GLU A 56 -8.48 -6.48 3.83
C GLU A 56 -7.52 -5.48 3.18
N TYR A 57 -6.26 -5.52 3.58
CA TYR A 57 -5.22 -4.69 2.99
C TYR A 57 -5.11 -4.94 1.48
N LEU A 58 -5.08 -6.21 1.08
CA LEU A 58 -4.95 -6.58 -0.33
C LEU A 58 -6.18 -6.18 -1.15
N ASP A 59 -7.37 -6.20 -0.56
CA ASP A 59 -8.58 -5.71 -1.22
C ASP A 59 -8.48 -4.22 -1.52
N HIS A 60 -8.02 -3.43 -0.58
CA HIS A 60 -7.81 -2.00 -0.78
C HIS A 60 -6.69 -1.73 -1.78
N LEU A 61 -5.69 -2.59 -1.80
CA LEU A 61 -4.61 -2.52 -2.79
C LEU A 61 -5.15 -2.69 -4.21
N LYS A 62 -6.08 -3.63 -4.41
CA LYS A 62 -6.74 -3.82 -5.71
C LYS A 62 -7.55 -2.60 -6.11
N ASN A 63 -8.22 -1.97 -5.15
CA ASN A 63 -8.97 -0.74 -5.39
C ASN A 63 -8.03 0.38 -5.82
N LEU A 64 -6.86 0.46 -5.20
CA LEU A 64 -5.83 1.44 -5.58
C LEU A 64 -5.39 1.22 -7.02
N GLU A 65 -5.09 -0.03 -7.39
CA GLU A 65 -4.66 -0.36 -8.75
C GLU A 65 -5.73 0.04 -9.78
N SER A 66 -6.99 -0.26 -9.49
CA SER A 66 -8.11 0.08 -10.37
C SER A 66 -8.25 1.60 -10.52
N ALA A 67 -8.11 2.33 -9.42
CA ALA A 67 -8.22 3.78 -9.42
C ALA A 67 -7.10 4.42 -10.24
N VAL A 68 -5.88 3.88 -10.13
CA VAL A 68 -4.74 4.37 -10.91
C VAL A 68 -4.98 4.11 -12.40
N ALA A 69 -5.44 2.91 -12.74
CA ALA A 69 -5.74 2.55 -14.13
C ALA A 69 -6.84 3.43 -14.73
N SER A 70 -7.79 3.86 -13.90
CA SER A 70 -8.89 4.73 -14.32
C SER A 70 -8.55 6.21 -14.22
N ASN A 71 -7.34 6.54 -13.77
CA ASN A 71 -6.88 7.91 -13.56
C ASN A 71 -7.81 8.70 -12.63
N ASN A 72 -8.31 8.04 -11.58
CA ASN A 72 -9.24 8.64 -10.61
C ASN A 72 -8.47 9.12 -9.37
N LEU A 73 -8.00 10.35 -9.43
CA LEU A 73 -7.16 10.94 -8.39
C LEU A 73 -7.81 10.92 -7.01
N GLU A 74 -9.11 11.21 -6.92
CA GLU A 74 -9.83 11.26 -5.65
C GLU A 74 -9.84 9.91 -4.95
N VAL A 75 -10.13 8.84 -5.69
CA VAL A 75 -10.15 7.48 -5.14
C VAL A 75 -8.73 7.04 -4.80
N VAL A 76 -7.75 7.37 -5.65
CA VAL A 76 -6.34 7.07 -5.36
C VAL A 76 -5.93 7.66 -4.02
N ALA A 77 -6.21 8.94 -3.79
CA ALA A 77 -5.87 9.62 -2.55
C ALA A 77 -6.56 8.97 -1.34
N HIS A 78 -7.82 8.61 -1.50
CA HIS A 78 -8.59 7.94 -0.44
C HIS A 78 -7.97 6.58 -0.08
N GLU A 79 -7.68 5.77 -1.08
CA GLU A 79 -7.12 4.44 -0.85
C GLU A 79 -5.71 4.51 -0.25
N LEU A 80 -4.91 5.48 -0.65
CA LEU A 80 -3.58 5.66 -0.06
C LEU A 80 -3.66 5.98 1.43
N ARG A 81 -4.61 6.83 1.82
CA ARG A 81 -4.82 7.15 3.24
C ARG A 81 -5.28 5.94 4.02
N ASP A 82 -6.19 5.16 3.44
CA ASP A 82 -6.69 3.95 4.09
C ASP A 82 -5.58 2.91 4.27
N LEU A 83 -4.78 2.68 3.24
CA LEU A 83 -3.66 1.75 3.30
C LEU A 83 -2.62 2.19 4.34
N ALA A 84 -2.33 3.49 4.41
CA ALA A 84 -1.39 4.02 5.40
C ALA A 84 -1.90 3.77 6.81
N THR A 85 -3.19 3.97 7.05
CA THR A 85 -3.81 3.73 8.35
C THR A 85 -3.75 2.25 8.73
N ARG A 86 -4.03 1.35 7.77
CA ARG A 86 -3.97 -0.09 8.00
C ARG A 86 -2.56 -0.55 8.33
N MET A 87 -1.56 -0.05 7.60
CA MET A 87 -0.17 -0.37 7.89
C MET A 87 0.24 0.07 9.29
N LYS A 88 -0.16 1.28 9.68
CA LYS A 88 0.13 1.82 11.01
C LYS A 88 -0.53 0.97 12.10
N ASN A 89 -1.77 0.57 11.91
CA ASN A 89 -2.50 -0.26 12.86
C ASN A 89 -1.87 -1.64 12.99
N CYS A 90 -1.46 -2.25 11.88
CA CYS A 90 -0.75 -3.53 11.90
C CYS A 90 0.54 -3.44 12.72
N HIS A 91 1.33 -2.40 12.51
CA HIS A 91 2.58 -2.21 13.25
C HIS A 91 2.32 -2.04 14.74
N ARG A 92 1.22 -1.41 15.12
CA ARG A 92 0.88 -1.21 16.53
C ARG A 92 0.42 -2.49 17.19
N GLU A 93 -0.43 -3.25 16.53
CA GLU A 93 -1.06 -4.44 17.11
C GLU A 93 -0.19 -5.69 17.04
N PHE A 94 0.67 -5.79 16.03
CA PHE A 94 1.43 -7.01 15.74
C PHE A 94 2.94 -6.75 15.73
N LYS A 95 3.39 -5.98 16.64
CA LYS A 95 4.81 -5.68 16.79
C LYS A 95 5.62 -6.94 17.01
#